data_bd5ade6e7b595e445f9101470a4ce7db
#
_entry.id   bd5ade6e7b595e445f9101470a4ce7db
#
_cell.length_a   1.000
_cell.length_b   1.000
_cell.length_c   1.000
_cell.angle_alpha   90.00
_cell.angle_beta   90.00
_cell.angle_gamma   90.00
#
_symmetry.space_group_name_H-M   'P 1'
#
loop_
_entity.id
_entity.type
_entity.pdbx_description
1 polymer ?
#
loop_
_entity_poly.entity_id
_entity_poly.type
_entity_poly.pdbx_seq_one_letter_code
_entity_poly.pdbx_strand_id
1 'polypeptide(L)'
;QIFEEYYINTDRVSFEKEDDYQIQLSEVQATTLENIKEKFQQFDVNLLHGVTASGKTEVYIKLIEEFLQQDKQVLFLLPEIALTTQLVQRLSAYFGNQIAVFHSKYNSNERVEVYNHVLQNSEKAKVVLGVRSALFLPFSNLGLIVVDEEHEATYKQQDPAPRYHARDAAIVLAKFHNAKVLLGSA
;
A
#
# COMPACT_ATOMS: atom_id res chain seq x y z
N GLN A 1 -29.50 -28.34 0.95
CA GLN A 1 -28.63 -27.30 0.38
C GLN A 1 -27.21 -27.87 0.37
N ILE A 2 -26.70 -28.17 -0.81
CA ILE A 2 -25.32 -28.63 -0.99
C ILE A 2 -24.49 -27.36 -1.14
N PHE A 3 -23.65 -27.06 -0.17
CA PHE A 3 -22.60 -26.07 -0.32
C PHE A 3 -21.47 -26.79 -1.06
N GLU A 4 -21.25 -26.46 -2.33
CA GLU A 4 -20.03 -26.82 -3.03
C GLU A 4 -18.93 -25.85 -2.56
N GLU A 5 -17.95 -26.36 -1.81
CA GLU A 5 -16.72 -25.62 -1.52
C GLU A 5 -15.88 -25.60 -2.81
N TYR A 6 -15.82 -24.44 -3.44
CA TYR A 6 -14.90 -24.19 -4.55
C TYR A 6 -13.52 -23.86 -3.99
N TYR A 7 -12.61 -24.82 -4.04
CA TYR A 7 -11.20 -24.54 -3.83
C TYR A 7 -10.63 -23.87 -5.09
N ILE A 8 -10.47 -22.57 -5.05
CA ILE A 8 -9.74 -21.85 -6.10
C ILE A 8 -8.26 -22.03 -5.78
N ASN A 9 -7.59 -22.88 -6.54
CA ASN A 9 -6.12 -23.01 -6.43
C ASN A 9 -5.49 -21.84 -7.17
N THR A 10 -4.94 -20.87 -6.41
CA THR A 10 -4.59 -19.56 -6.92
C THR A 10 -3.22 -19.08 -6.47
N ASP A 11 -2.18 -19.81 -6.83
CA ASP A 11 -0.83 -19.26 -6.85
C ASP A 11 -0.48 -18.74 -8.26
N ARG A 12 -1.25 -17.77 -8.77
CA ARG A 12 -1.09 -17.25 -10.14
C ARG A 12 -0.09 -16.10 -10.26
N VAL A 13 0.22 -15.42 -9.16
CA VAL A 13 1.20 -14.32 -9.16
C VAL A 13 2.08 -14.49 -7.92
N SER A 14 3.21 -15.17 -8.09
CA SER A 14 4.28 -15.16 -7.10
C SER A 14 5.36 -14.20 -7.57
N PHE A 15 5.76 -13.27 -6.72
CA PHE A 15 6.92 -12.43 -6.93
C PHE A 15 8.09 -13.03 -6.16
N GLU A 16 9.23 -13.24 -6.83
CA GLU A 16 10.45 -13.67 -6.15
C GLU A 16 11.18 -12.42 -5.64
N LYS A 17 11.64 -12.50 -4.39
CA LYS A 17 12.50 -11.48 -3.81
C LYS A 17 13.89 -11.65 -4.41
N GLU A 18 14.48 -10.57 -4.89
CA GLU A 18 15.88 -10.57 -5.30
C GLU A 18 16.76 -10.47 -4.05
N ASP A 19 17.54 -11.50 -3.75
CA ASP A 19 18.34 -11.59 -2.51
C ASP A 19 19.36 -10.44 -2.33
N ASP A 20 19.78 -9.80 -3.43
CA ASP A 20 20.77 -8.73 -3.43
C ASP A 20 20.16 -7.32 -3.56
N TYR A 21 18.82 -7.17 -3.62
CA TYR A 21 18.22 -5.85 -3.78
C TYR A 21 18.16 -5.09 -2.46
N GLN A 22 19.24 -4.40 -2.12
CA GLN A 22 19.33 -3.56 -0.93
C GLN A 22 19.17 -2.08 -1.29
N ILE A 23 18.24 -1.41 -0.63
CA ILE A 23 18.09 0.05 -0.73
C ILE A 23 18.99 0.70 0.31
N GLN A 24 19.96 1.48 -0.16
CA GLN A 24 20.76 2.36 0.68
C GLN A 24 20.17 3.77 0.61
N LEU A 25 19.76 4.29 1.76
CA LEU A 25 19.27 5.67 1.86
C LEU A 25 20.45 6.65 1.83
N SER A 26 20.29 7.74 1.11
CA SER A 26 21.18 8.90 1.29
C SER A 26 21.00 9.47 2.69
N GLU A 27 21.94 10.32 3.12
CA GLU A 27 21.87 10.99 4.42
C GLU A 27 20.58 11.81 4.59
N VAL A 28 20.14 12.49 3.53
CA VAL A 28 18.89 13.27 3.52
C VAL A 28 17.67 12.35 3.66
N GLN A 29 17.63 11.22 2.95
CA GLN A 29 16.55 10.26 3.05
C GLN A 29 16.49 9.59 4.42
N ALA A 30 17.63 9.23 5.00
CA ALA A 30 17.72 8.66 6.34
C ALA A 30 17.21 9.66 7.39
N THR A 31 17.66 10.90 7.34
CA THR A 31 17.16 11.97 8.22
C THR A 31 15.65 12.17 8.04
N THR A 32 15.15 12.13 6.81
CA THR A 32 13.72 12.27 6.52
C THR A 32 12.93 11.14 7.14
N LEU A 33 13.40 9.90 7.03
CA LEU A 33 12.76 8.73 7.64
C LEU A 33 12.64 8.87 9.15
N GLU A 34 13.75 9.26 9.82
CA GLU A 34 13.72 9.47 11.28
C GLU A 34 12.74 10.58 11.68
N ASN A 35 12.73 11.69 10.95
CA ASN A 35 11.77 12.77 11.19
C ASN A 35 10.30 12.31 11.04
N ILE A 36 10.00 11.45 10.07
CA ILE A 36 8.65 10.87 9.91
C ILE A 36 8.30 10.01 11.14
N LYS A 37 9.22 9.17 11.61
CA LYS A 37 9.02 8.29 12.77
C LYS A 37 8.79 9.10 14.05
N GLU A 38 9.56 10.13 14.28
CA GLU A 38 9.36 11.04 15.43
C GLU A 38 7.99 11.72 15.37
N LYS A 39 7.60 12.20 14.19
CA LYS A 39 6.29 12.85 14.01
C LYS A 39 5.12 11.88 14.21
N PHE A 40 5.27 10.61 13.86
CA PHE A 40 4.26 9.59 14.11
C PHE A 40 4.00 9.31 15.60
N GLN A 41 4.91 9.71 16.48
CA GLN A 41 4.66 9.65 17.92
C GLN A 41 3.64 10.70 18.39
N GLN A 42 3.52 11.82 17.65
CA GLN A 42 2.63 12.94 18.00
C GLN A 42 1.40 13.02 17.12
N PHE A 43 1.51 12.65 15.85
CA PHE A 43 0.47 12.81 14.85
C PHE A 43 0.23 11.49 14.09
N ASP A 44 -1.02 11.18 13.80
CA ASP A 44 -1.38 9.99 13.01
C ASP A 44 -1.25 10.24 11.50
N VAL A 45 -1.31 11.51 11.06
CA VAL A 45 -1.22 11.90 9.66
C VAL A 45 -0.05 12.85 9.46
N ASN A 46 0.86 12.50 8.56
CA ASN A 46 2.01 13.32 8.19
C ASN A 46 2.06 13.54 6.68
N LEU A 47 2.63 14.67 6.26
CA LEU A 47 2.87 15.01 4.86
C LEU A 47 4.37 14.97 4.58
N LEU A 48 4.78 14.18 3.60
CA LEU A 48 6.11 14.20 3.00
C LEU A 48 6.06 14.98 1.69
N HIS A 49 6.54 16.22 1.72
CA HIS A 49 6.66 17.06 0.54
C HIS A 49 8.07 16.96 -0.04
N GLY A 50 8.17 16.67 -1.34
CA GLY A 50 9.46 16.56 -2.03
C GLY A 50 9.25 16.47 -3.53
N VAL A 51 10.12 17.13 -4.29
CA VAL A 51 10.03 17.15 -5.76
C VAL A 51 10.00 15.76 -6.37
N THR A 52 9.45 15.66 -7.57
CA THR A 52 9.44 14.41 -8.35
C THR A 52 10.86 13.85 -8.47
N ALA A 53 11.03 12.55 -8.38
CA ALA A 53 12.33 11.86 -8.39
C ALA A 53 13.28 12.22 -7.21
N SER A 54 12.79 12.80 -6.12
CA SER A 54 13.60 13.06 -4.92
C SER A 54 13.92 11.81 -4.10
N GLY A 55 13.49 10.65 -4.55
CA GLY A 55 13.70 9.40 -3.83
C GLY A 55 12.69 9.14 -2.69
N LYS A 56 11.48 9.69 -2.77
CA LYS A 56 10.40 9.40 -1.81
C LYS A 56 10.12 7.90 -1.70
N THR A 57 10.19 7.17 -2.82
CA THR A 57 9.90 5.73 -2.87
C THR A 57 10.83 4.92 -1.96
N GLU A 58 12.11 5.25 -1.90
CA GLU A 58 13.09 4.60 -1.01
C GLU A 58 12.73 4.81 0.46
N VAL A 59 12.30 6.02 0.81
CA VAL A 59 11.84 6.34 2.17
C VAL A 59 10.56 5.54 2.49
N TYR A 60 9.60 5.45 1.55
CA TYR A 60 8.40 4.63 1.73
C TYR A 60 8.75 3.17 1.96
N ILE A 61 9.65 2.59 1.17
CA ILE A 61 10.03 1.18 1.31
C ILE A 61 10.62 0.92 2.70
N LYS A 62 11.53 1.79 3.17
CA LYS A 62 12.13 1.62 4.51
C LYS A 62 11.10 1.81 5.63
N LEU A 63 10.19 2.74 5.48
CA LEU A 63 9.10 2.90 6.44
C LEU A 63 8.17 1.67 6.46
N ILE A 64 7.81 1.14 5.29
CA ILE A 64 6.98 -0.06 5.17
C ILE A 64 7.66 -1.24 5.89
N GLU A 65 8.98 -1.46 5.71
CA GLU A 65 9.71 -2.52 6.40
C GLU A 65 9.52 -2.49 7.91
N GLU A 66 9.55 -1.30 8.52
CA GLU A 66 9.38 -1.17 9.98
C GLU A 66 8.00 -1.62 10.46
N PHE A 67 6.95 -1.35 9.66
CA PHE A 67 5.60 -1.83 9.97
C PHE A 67 5.44 -3.34 9.75
N LEU A 68 6.10 -3.89 8.72
CA LEU A 68 6.12 -5.33 8.47
C LEU A 68 6.81 -6.10 9.61
N GLN A 69 7.89 -5.55 10.19
CA GLN A 69 8.56 -6.13 11.37
C GLN A 69 7.64 -6.18 12.60
N GLN A 70 6.60 -5.36 12.66
CA GLN A 70 5.57 -5.34 13.70
C GLN A 70 4.35 -6.20 13.34
N ASP A 71 4.46 -7.05 12.31
CA ASP A 71 3.36 -7.87 11.76
C ASP A 71 2.17 -7.05 11.25
N LYS A 72 2.36 -5.79 10.87
CA LYS A 72 1.31 -4.92 10.36
C LYS A 72 1.12 -5.07 8.86
N GLN A 73 -0.14 -4.88 8.43
CA GLN A 73 -0.46 -4.69 7.02
C GLN A 73 -0.24 -3.23 6.61
N VAL A 74 0.16 -3.03 5.38
CA VAL A 74 0.39 -1.72 4.79
C VAL A 74 -0.44 -1.57 3.52
N LEU A 75 -1.18 -0.46 3.40
CA LEU A 75 -1.83 -0.05 2.18
C LEU A 75 -1.01 1.07 1.51
N PHE A 76 -0.54 0.82 0.30
CA PHE A 76 0.13 1.82 -0.52
C PHE A 76 -0.78 2.23 -1.67
N LEU A 77 -1.39 3.41 -1.55
CA LEU A 77 -2.25 3.99 -2.57
C LEU A 77 -1.44 4.79 -3.58
N LEU A 78 -1.74 4.53 -4.84
CA LEU A 78 -1.14 5.17 -6.00
C LEU A 78 -2.23 5.71 -6.92
N PRO A 79 -1.98 6.83 -7.63
CA PRO A 79 -2.82 7.22 -8.76
C PRO A 79 -2.84 6.11 -9.82
N GLU A 80 -3.95 5.93 -10.54
CA GLU A 80 -4.05 4.88 -11.56
C GLU A 80 -2.94 4.96 -12.61
N ILE A 81 -2.51 6.17 -12.95
CA ILE A 81 -1.41 6.43 -13.90
C ILE A 81 -0.03 6.08 -13.34
N ALA A 82 0.14 6.10 -12.02
CA ALA A 82 1.40 5.80 -11.34
C ALA A 82 1.59 4.31 -11.04
N LEU A 83 0.51 3.51 -11.07
CA LEU A 83 0.59 2.06 -10.91
C LEU A 83 1.15 1.39 -12.17
N THR A 84 2.42 1.68 -12.45
CA THR A 84 3.14 1.16 -13.62
C THR A 84 3.74 -0.21 -13.34
N THR A 85 3.97 -0.97 -14.41
CA THR A 85 4.67 -2.26 -14.32
C THR A 85 6.04 -2.12 -13.67
N GLN A 86 6.77 -1.04 -13.95
CA GLN A 86 8.10 -0.79 -13.37
C GLN A 86 8.04 -0.59 -11.86
N LEU A 87 7.08 0.18 -11.35
CA LEU A 87 6.94 0.38 -9.90
C LEU A 87 6.56 -0.92 -9.21
N VAL A 88 5.60 -1.67 -9.77
CA VAL A 88 5.21 -2.97 -9.24
C VAL A 88 6.40 -3.93 -9.21
N GLN A 89 7.15 -4.05 -10.30
CA GLN A 89 8.35 -4.90 -10.36
C GLN A 89 9.40 -4.49 -9.32
N ARG A 90 9.67 -3.18 -9.18
CA ARG A 90 10.64 -2.67 -8.21
C ARG A 90 10.24 -3.02 -6.78
N LEU A 91 8.98 -2.80 -6.41
CA LEU A 91 8.49 -3.11 -5.08
C LEU A 91 8.41 -4.63 -4.85
N SER A 92 8.07 -5.40 -5.89
CA SER A 92 8.04 -6.87 -5.82
C SER A 92 9.43 -7.47 -5.66
N ALA A 93 10.44 -6.92 -6.33
CA ALA A 93 11.84 -7.34 -6.14
C ALA A 93 12.29 -7.13 -4.68
N TYR A 94 11.76 -6.12 -4.00
CA TYR A 94 12.11 -5.81 -2.61
C TYR A 94 11.32 -6.63 -1.59
N PHE A 95 9.99 -6.68 -1.74
CA PHE A 95 9.10 -7.33 -0.77
C PHE A 95 8.77 -8.78 -1.12
N GLY A 96 9.07 -9.23 -2.33
CA GLY A 96 8.79 -10.58 -2.79
C GLY A 96 7.31 -10.94 -2.68
N ASN A 97 7.04 -12.10 -2.11
CA ASN A 97 5.69 -12.64 -1.95
C ASN A 97 4.80 -11.89 -0.94
N GLN A 98 5.35 -10.91 -0.21
CA GLN A 98 4.57 -10.13 0.75
C GLN A 98 3.70 -9.05 0.10
N ILE A 99 3.86 -8.83 -1.22
CA ILE A 99 3.16 -7.79 -1.95
C ILE A 99 1.96 -8.34 -2.73
N ALA A 100 0.84 -7.69 -2.60
CA ALA A 100 -0.34 -7.92 -3.44
C ALA A 100 -0.69 -6.63 -4.20
N VAL A 101 -1.10 -6.76 -5.45
CA VAL A 101 -1.55 -5.63 -6.27
C VAL A 101 -3.06 -5.70 -6.40
N PHE A 102 -3.76 -4.56 -6.24
CA PHE A 102 -5.21 -4.49 -6.35
C PHE A 102 -5.65 -3.33 -7.23
N HIS A 103 -6.17 -3.64 -8.41
CA HIS A 103 -6.71 -2.64 -9.33
C HIS A 103 -7.84 -3.19 -10.21
N SER A 104 -8.54 -2.28 -10.90
CA SER A 104 -9.73 -2.59 -11.71
C SER A 104 -9.49 -3.52 -12.91
N LYS A 105 -8.24 -3.64 -13.40
CA LYS A 105 -7.88 -4.52 -14.52
C LYS A 105 -7.78 -6.00 -14.13
N TYR A 106 -7.71 -6.31 -12.85
CA TYR A 106 -7.70 -7.69 -12.37
C TYR A 106 -9.06 -8.33 -12.58
N ASN A 107 -9.05 -9.61 -12.96
CA ASN A 107 -10.28 -10.37 -13.07
C ASN A 107 -10.90 -10.64 -11.68
N SER A 108 -12.15 -11.10 -11.66
CA SER A 108 -12.89 -11.29 -10.39
C SER A 108 -12.20 -12.28 -9.45
N ASN A 109 -11.57 -13.34 -9.97
CA ASN A 109 -10.91 -14.35 -9.16
C ASN A 109 -9.65 -13.81 -8.47
N GLU A 110 -8.82 -13.06 -9.20
CA GLU A 110 -7.63 -12.40 -8.64
C GLU A 110 -8.02 -11.40 -7.53
N ARG A 111 -9.11 -10.67 -7.73
CA ARG A 111 -9.61 -9.73 -6.71
C ARG A 111 -10.11 -10.44 -5.46
N VAL A 112 -10.79 -11.57 -5.59
CA VAL A 112 -11.24 -12.41 -4.47
C VAL A 112 -10.04 -13.00 -3.72
N GLU A 113 -9.00 -13.42 -4.43
CA GLU A 113 -7.78 -13.93 -3.84
C GLU A 113 -7.10 -12.87 -2.95
N VAL A 114 -6.85 -11.68 -3.50
CA VAL A 114 -6.28 -10.57 -2.74
C VAL A 114 -7.17 -10.22 -1.53
N TYR A 115 -8.49 -10.18 -1.72
CA TYR A 115 -9.44 -9.93 -0.63
C TYR A 115 -9.27 -10.92 0.53
N ASN A 116 -9.19 -12.23 0.22
CA ASN A 116 -9.03 -13.27 1.22
C ASN A 116 -7.66 -13.19 1.94
N HIS A 117 -6.58 -12.93 1.20
CA HIS A 117 -5.25 -12.77 1.78
C HIS A 117 -5.18 -11.56 2.73
N VAL A 118 -5.83 -10.43 2.35
CA VAL A 118 -5.90 -9.24 3.21
C VAL A 118 -6.70 -9.53 4.48
N LEU A 119 -7.87 -10.17 4.35
CA LEU A 119 -8.73 -10.53 5.48
C LEU A 119 -8.02 -11.42 6.50
N GLN A 120 -7.24 -12.40 6.00
CA GLN A 120 -6.52 -13.37 6.81
C GLN A 120 -5.18 -12.86 7.37
N ASN A 121 -4.78 -11.62 7.10
CA ASN A 121 -3.45 -11.09 7.41
C ASN A 121 -2.32 -12.00 6.88
N SER A 122 -2.53 -12.59 5.71
CA SER A 122 -1.61 -13.54 5.09
C SER A 122 -0.29 -12.86 4.71
N GLU A 123 0.81 -13.62 4.76
CA GLU A 123 2.12 -13.17 4.27
C GLU A 123 2.08 -12.70 2.81
N LYS A 124 1.15 -13.21 2.00
CA LYS A 124 0.99 -12.85 0.58
C LYS A 124 0.31 -11.48 0.36
N ALA A 125 -0.13 -10.79 1.40
CA ALA A 125 -0.77 -9.47 1.32
C ALA A 125 -0.44 -8.58 2.54
N LYS A 126 0.81 -8.61 2.96
CA LYS A 126 1.29 -7.68 3.99
C LYS A 126 1.41 -6.26 3.44
N VAL A 127 1.82 -6.12 2.18
CA VAL A 127 1.83 -4.84 1.46
C VAL A 127 0.83 -4.91 0.31
N VAL A 128 -0.18 -4.07 0.35
CA VAL A 128 -1.17 -3.96 -0.73
C VAL A 128 -0.89 -2.70 -1.54
N LEU A 129 -0.49 -2.87 -2.79
CA LEU A 129 -0.43 -1.79 -3.76
C LEU A 129 -1.79 -1.64 -4.42
N GLY A 130 -2.36 -0.47 -4.39
CA GLY A 130 -3.65 -0.30 -5.01
C GLY A 130 -3.98 1.13 -5.40
N VAL A 131 -5.03 1.22 -6.18
CA VAL A 131 -5.71 2.48 -6.49
C VAL A 131 -6.81 2.72 -5.47
N ARG A 132 -7.55 3.81 -5.60
CA ARG A 132 -8.62 4.21 -4.66
C ARG A 132 -9.57 3.07 -4.20
N SER A 133 -9.82 2.06 -5.05
CA SER A 133 -10.71 0.94 -4.69
C SER A 133 -10.11 -0.02 -3.64
N ALA A 134 -8.79 -0.02 -3.46
CA ALA A 134 -8.13 -0.83 -2.44
C ALA A 134 -8.46 -0.42 -1.00
N LEU A 135 -9.00 0.78 -0.79
CA LEU A 135 -9.52 1.24 0.51
C LEU A 135 -10.62 0.37 1.09
N PHE A 136 -11.34 -0.37 0.25
CA PHE A 136 -12.45 -1.22 0.66
C PHE A 136 -12.06 -2.67 0.91
N LEU A 137 -10.77 -2.98 0.90
CA LEU A 137 -10.27 -4.30 1.30
C LEU A 137 -10.43 -4.51 2.81
N PRO A 138 -10.67 -5.73 3.25
CA PRO A 138 -10.96 -6.05 4.65
C PRO A 138 -9.67 -6.21 5.47
N PHE A 139 -8.94 -5.12 5.65
CA PHE A 139 -7.74 -5.14 6.49
C PHE A 139 -8.08 -5.56 7.92
N SER A 140 -7.32 -6.49 8.47
CA SER A 140 -7.49 -6.99 9.84
C SER A 140 -6.40 -6.47 10.80
N ASN A 141 -5.23 -6.09 10.29
CA ASN A 141 -4.11 -5.57 11.09
C ASN A 141 -3.39 -4.39 10.40
N LEU A 142 -4.15 -3.46 9.84
CA LEU A 142 -3.61 -2.29 9.14
C LEU A 142 -2.81 -1.40 10.10
N GLY A 143 -1.56 -1.10 9.76
CA GLY A 143 -0.68 -0.24 10.56
C GLY A 143 -0.26 1.05 9.87
N LEU A 144 -0.17 1.02 8.53
CA LEU A 144 0.28 2.17 7.74
C LEU A 144 -0.54 2.29 6.46
N ILE A 145 -0.90 3.53 6.11
CA ILE A 145 -1.38 3.88 4.77
C ILE A 145 -0.41 4.91 4.19
N VAL A 146 0.15 4.62 3.04
CA VAL A 146 0.91 5.58 2.22
C VAL A 146 0.00 6.02 1.07
N VAL A 147 -0.13 7.33 0.86
CA VAL A 147 -0.87 7.91 -0.27
C VAL A 147 0.12 8.73 -1.08
N ASP A 148 0.65 8.18 -2.15
CA ASP A 148 1.60 8.89 -2.99
C ASP A 148 0.88 9.81 -3.97
N GLU A 149 1.53 10.96 -4.29
CA GLU A 149 0.95 12.04 -5.11
C GLU A 149 -0.47 12.41 -4.65
N GLU A 150 -0.63 12.72 -3.36
CA GLU A 150 -1.91 12.89 -2.66
C GLU A 150 -2.85 13.95 -3.29
N HIS A 151 -2.26 14.88 -4.06
CA HIS A 151 -2.94 15.96 -4.76
C HIS A 151 -3.60 15.52 -6.09
N GLU A 152 -3.31 14.28 -6.54
CA GLU A 152 -3.79 13.81 -7.84
C GLU A 152 -5.33 13.72 -7.91
N ALA A 153 -5.89 14.30 -8.96
CA ALA A 153 -7.34 14.37 -9.18
C ALA A 153 -8.01 12.99 -9.31
N THR A 154 -7.25 11.96 -9.70
CA THR A 154 -7.74 10.59 -9.85
C THR A 154 -8.17 9.93 -8.52
N TYR A 155 -7.73 10.48 -7.40
CA TYR A 155 -8.22 10.06 -6.08
C TYR A 155 -9.66 10.46 -5.79
N LYS A 156 -10.21 11.41 -6.54
CA LYS A 156 -11.62 11.76 -6.46
C LYS A 156 -12.45 10.85 -7.34
N GLN A 157 -13.37 10.09 -6.74
CA GLN A 157 -14.37 9.34 -7.49
C GLN A 157 -15.46 10.32 -7.97
N GLN A 158 -15.59 10.46 -9.30
CA GLN A 158 -16.58 11.32 -9.90
C GLN A 158 -17.91 10.56 -10.10
N ASP A 159 -17.83 9.34 -10.60
CA ASP A 159 -18.93 8.46 -10.91
C ASP A 159 -18.46 6.98 -10.80
N PRO A 160 -19.30 6.06 -10.32
CA PRO A 160 -20.61 6.27 -9.69
C PRO A 160 -20.55 6.85 -8.27
N ALA A 161 -21.72 7.15 -7.69
CA ALA A 161 -21.80 7.41 -6.25
C ALA A 161 -21.49 6.10 -5.46
N PRO A 162 -20.93 6.23 -4.22
CA PRO A 162 -20.63 7.46 -3.47
C PRO A 162 -19.38 8.17 -4.02
N ARG A 163 -19.46 9.49 -4.11
CA ARG A 163 -18.38 10.35 -4.64
C ARG A 163 -17.40 10.74 -3.53
N TYR A 164 -16.58 9.80 -3.09
CA TYR A 164 -15.55 10.02 -2.06
C TYR A 164 -14.22 10.49 -2.66
N HIS A 165 -13.37 11.05 -1.80
CA HIS A 165 -11.96 11.30 -2.10
C HIS A 165 -11.11 10.27 -1.38
N ALA A 166 -10.27 9.54 -2.11
CA ALA A 166 -9.55 8.40 -1.55
C ALA A 166 -8.54 8.81 -0.46
N ARG A 167 -7.86 9.95 -0.60
CA ARG A 167 -6.98 10.50 0.45
C ARG A 167 -7.75 10.71 1.76
N ASP A 168 -8.90 11.36 1.69
CA ASP A 168 -9.69 11.67 2.88
C ASP A 168 -10.28 10.38 3.50
N ALA A 169 -10.74 9.46 2.65
CA ALA A 169 -11.20 8.14 3.08
C ALA A 169 -10.08 7.29 3.70
N ALA A 170 -8.84 7.41 3.21
CA ALA A 170 -7.67 6.75 3.80
C ALA A 170 -7.41 7.23 5.24
N ILE A 171 -7.53 8.52 5.51
CA ILE A 171 -7.38 9.08 6.86
C ILE A 171 -8.48 8.54 7.81
N VAL A 172 -9.72 8.43 7.31
CA VAL A 172 -10.81 7.85 8.09
C VAL A 172 -10.59 6.36 8.36
N LEU A 173 -10.17 5.59 7.34
CA LEU A 173 -9.84 4.17 7.48
C LEU A 173 -8.73 3.96 8.51
N ALA A 174 -7.66 4.74 8.42
CA ALA A 174 -6.54 4.67 9.36
C ALA A 174 -7.00 4.89 10.80
N LYS A 175 -7.91 5.82 11.03
CA LYS A 175 -8.47 6.08 12.37
C LYS A 175 -9.21 4.86 12.95
N PHE A 176 -9.95 4.11 12.13
CA PHE A 176 -10.62 2.88 12.58
C PHE A 176 -9.63 1.77 12.97
N HIS A 177 -8.45 1.76 12.37
CA HIS A 177 -7.42 0.75 12.63
C HIS A 177 -6.32 1.21 13.59
N ASN A 178 -6.36 2.43 14.10
CA ASN A 178 -5.24 3.09 14.82
C ASN A 178 -3.94 3.04 13.98
N ALA A 179 -4.07 3.15 12.67
CA ALA A 179 -2.97 3.14 11.72
C ALA A 179 -2.42 4.55 11.48
N LYS A 180 -1.17 4.62 11.01
CA LYS A 180 -0.53 5.88 10.60
C LYS A 180 -0.79 6.16 9.12
N VAL A 181 -0.78 7.43 8.74
CA VAL A 181 -0.95 7.87 7.34
C VAL A 181 0.23 8.75 6.94
N LEU A 182 0.90 8.39 5.86
CA LEU A 182 1.89 9.23 5.20
C LEU A 182 1.35 9.68 3.85
N LEU A 183 1.13 10.97 3.69
CA LEU A 183 0.76 11.60 2.44
C LEU A 183 2.04 12.03 1.72
N GLY A 184 2.22 11.62 0.47
CA GLY A 184 3.31 12.05 -0.38
C GLY A 184 2.83 13.10 -1.39
N SER A 185 3.59 14.17 -1.55
CA SER A 185 3.31 15.24 -2.52
C SER A 185 4.58 15.71 -3.20
N ALA A 186 4.45 16.22 -4.42
CA ALA A 186 5.52 16.86 -5.17
C ALA A 186 5.35 18.38 -5.18
#